data_e0c8407f543f2a1b5733cce8e9105277
#
_entry.id   e0c8407f543f2a1b5733cce8e9105277
#
_cell.length_a   1.000
_cell.length_b   1.000
_cell.length_c   1.000
_cell.angle_alpha   90.00
_cell.angle_beta   90.00
_cell.angle_gamma   90.00
#
_symmetry.space_group_name_H-M   'P 1'
#
loop_
_entity.id
_entity.type
_entity.pdbx_description
1 polymer ?
#
loop_
_entity_poly.entity_id
_entity_poly.type
_entity_poly.pdbx_seq_one_letter_code
_entity_poly.pdbx_strand_id
1 'polypeptide(L)'
;MRVDHCVSAQSELDWLQPRVRSRARSVQVLVCHYREPAIIFGLSQRPEGVLRERLDASGIPWLRRRAGGGTVYAGPWLLGVSVILPASHPQHALEPLAAYRWFGELWQTALASLGCGSCLPDGEMIRASRRAAQWGIDWACYGALGHGELATNEPTPRKIMGIAQIRTRVASTLVAGLNLEAIDWGPLCEVLGKPGEQGDQLSALNAGVADLCAR
;
A
#
# COMPACT_ATOMS: atom_id res chain seq x y z
N MET A 1 1.85 -1.34 23.80
CA MET A 1 1.42 -1.51 22.40
C MET A 1 0.00 -2.03 22.39
N ARG A 2 -0.86 -1.52 21.53
CA ARG A 2 -2.24 -2.01 21.30
C ARG A 2 -2.35 -2.48 19.85
N VAL A 3 -2.97 -3.63 19.64
CA VAL A 3 -3.26 -4.19 18.30
C VAL A 3 -4.76 -4.35 18.17
N ASP A 4 -5.32 -3.73 17.12
CA ASP A 4 -6.73 -3.83 16.72
C ASP A 4 -6.82 -4.57 15.37
N HIS A 5 -8.00 -5.05 15.01
CA HIS A 5 -8.26 -5.73 13.74
C HIS A 5 -9.48 -5.14 13.04
N CYS A 6 -9.44 -5.12 11.71
CA CYS A 6 -10.59 -4.75 10.88
C CYS A 6 -10.67 -5.62 9.61
N VAL A 7 -11.79 -5.48 8.88
CA VAL A 7 -12.09 -6.36 7.73
C VAL A 7 -12.51 -5.61 6.48
N SER A 8 -12.47 -4.28 6.49
CA SER A 8 -12.84 -3.45 5.34
C SER A 8 -12.03 -2.16 5.27
N ALA A 9 -11.90 -1.61 4.07
CA ALA A 9 -11.22 -0.33 3.86
C ALA A 9 -11.90 0.83 4.59
N GLN A 10 -13.24 0.81 4.71
CA GLN A 10 -13.98 1.81 5.48
C GLN A 10 -13.64 1.72 6.97
N SER A 11 -13.62 0.52 7.55
CA SER A 11 -13.25 0.32 8.97
C SER A 11 -11.82 0.75 9.27
N GLU A 12 -10.88 0.51 8.32
CA GLU A 12 -9.51 1.02 8.43
C GLU A 12 -9.47 2.55 8.43
N LEU A 13 -10.19 3.19 7.51
CA LEU A 13 -10.28 4.64 7.43
C LEU A 13 -10.88 5.25 8.70
N ASP A 14 -11.95 4.67 9.22
CA ASP A 14 -12.63 5.11 10.44
C ASP A 14 -11.73 4.96 11.67
N TRP A 15 -10.90 3.91 11.71
CA TRP A 15 -9.92 3.74 12.77
C TRP A 15 -8.79 4.76 12.67
N LEU A 16 -8.29 5.06 11.46
CA LEU A 16 -7.19 5.98 11.22
C LEU A 16 -7.57 7.45 11.43
N GLN A 17 -8.73 7.88 10.93
CA GLN A 17 -9.11 9.29 10.87
C GLN A 17 -8.99 10.05 12.20
N PRO A 18 -9.53 9.57 13.33
CA PRO A 18 -9.40 10.27 14.61
C PRO A 18 -7.99 10.19 15.17
N ARG A 19 -7.24 9.13 14.88
CA ARG A 19 -5.94 8.80 15.48
C ARG A 19 -4.76 9.55 14.89
N VAL A 20 -4.78 9.83 13.59
CA VAL A 20 -3.68 10.54 12.90
C VAL A 20 -3.45 11.97 13.43
N ARG A 21 -4.43 12.54 14.12
CA ARG A 21 -4.36 13.89 14.72
C ARG A 21 -4.41 13.89 16.26
N SER A 22 -4.60 12.73 16.88
CA SER A 22 -4.65 12.61 18.32
C SER A 22 -3.25 12.35 18.90
N ARG A 23 -3.03 12.79 20.14
CA ARG A 23 -1.81 12.45 20.88
C ARG A 23 -1.92 11.00 21.36
N ALA A 24 -1.36 10.08 20.60
CA ALA A 24 -1.18 8.71 21.06
C ALA A 24 -0.18 8.67 22.24
N ARG A 25 -0.49 7.85 23.26
CA ARG A 25 0.42 7.65 24.41
C ARG A 25 1.32 6.42 24.23
N SER A 26 0.98 5.54 23.30
CA SER A 26 1.71 4.31 22.98
C SER A 26 1.55 3.98 21.51
N VAL A 27 2.39 3.08 21.01
CA VAL A 27 2.27 2.53 19.66
C VAL A 27 0.92 1.82 19.54
N GLN A 28 0.21 2.11 18.44
CA GLN A 28 -1.05 1.47 18.07
C GLN A 28 -0.89 0.83 16.70
N VAL A 29 -1.38 -0.39 16.57
CA VAL A 29 -1.33 -1.16 15.33
C VAL A 29 -2.75 -1.57 14.94
N LEU A 30 -3.09 -1.43 13.68
CA LEU A 30 -4.28 -2.02 13.09
C LEU A 30 -3.84 -3.02 12.03
N VAL A 31 -4.42 -4.20 12.07
CA VAL A 31 -4.29 -5.22 11.02
C VAL A 31 -5.63 -5.33 10.32
N CYS A 32 -5.63 -5.14 9.01
CA CYS A 32 -6.83 -5.19 8.17
C CYS A 32 -6.76 -6.38 7.20
N HIS A 33 -7.68 -7.32 7.36
CA HIS A 33 -7.93 -8.41 6.43
C HIS A 33 -9.17 -8.05 5.61
N TYR A 34 -8.98 -7.45 4.44
CA TYR A 34 -10.10 -7.02 3.61
C TYR A 34 -10.89 -8.23 3.10
N ARG A 35 -12.18 -8.33 3.45
CA ARG A 35 -13.05 -9.43 3.01
C ARG A 35 -13.62 -9.23 1.61
N GLU A 36 -13.72 -7.99 1.19
CA GLU A 36 -14.32 -7.59 -0.08
C GLU A 36 -13.41 -6.60 -0.81
N PRO A 37 -13.48 -6.57 -2.15
CA PRO A 37 -12.79 -5.57 -2.94
C PRO A 37 -13.16 -4.14 -2.52
N ALA A 38 -12.17 -3.24 -2.54
CA ALA A 38 -12.38 -1.81 -2.36
C ALA A 38 -11.34 -1.00 -3.16
N ILE A 39 -11.74 0.16 -3.67
CA ILE A 39 -10.86 1.08 -4.40
C ILE A 39 -10.47 2.22 -3.46
N ILE A 40 -9.17 2.35 -3.15
CA ILE A 40 -8.65 3.35 -2.22
C ILE A 40 -7.81 4.37 -2.99
N PHE A 41 -8.35 5.56 -3.19
CA PHE A 41 -7.65 6.67 -3.84
C PHE A 41 -6.64 7.33 -2.91
N GLY A 42 -5.50 7.78 -3.46
CA GLY A 42 -4.56 8.63 -2.75
C GLY A 42 -5.13 10.03 -2.51
N LEU A 43 -4.50 10.78 -1.60
CA LEU A 43 -4.96 12.12 -1.17
C LEU A 43 -5.17 13.11 -2.33
N SER A 44 -4.30 13.09 -3.34
CA SER A 44 -4.36 14.01 -4.50
C SER A 44 -5.33 13.55 -5.58
N GLN A 45 -5.75 12.30 -5.57
CA GLN A 45 -6.68 11.73 -6.56
C GLN A 45 -8.11 12.09 -6.18
N ARG A 46 -8.84 12.72 -7.10
CA ARG A 46 -10.23 13.14 -6.90
C ARG A 46 -11.07 12.57 -8.03
N PRO A 47 -11.81 11.47 -7.79
CA PRO A 47 -12.76 10.96 -8.79
C PRO A 47 -13.91 11.94 -8.94
N GLU A 48 -14.07 12.47 -10.16
CA GLU A 48 -15.11 13.44 -10.53
C GLU A 48 -15.71 13.05 -11.88
N GLY A 49 -16.90 13.58 -12.20
CA GLY A 49 -17.58 13.37 -13.48
C GLY A 49 -17.78 11.89 -13.81
N VAL A 50 -17.50 11.51 -15.05
CA VAL A 50 -17.69 10.15 -15.58
C VAL A 50 -16.99 9.07 -14.72
N LEU A 51 -15.83 9.38 -14.14
CA LEU A 51 -15.15 8.43 -13.26
C LEU A 51 -15.98 8.13 -12.01
N ARG A 52 -16.58 9.14 -11.41
CA ARG A 52 -17.43 8.95 -10.24
C ARG A 52 -18.67 8.12 -10.57
N GLU A 53 -19.31 8.40 -11.71
CA GLU A 53 -20.46 7.63 -12.17
C GLU A 53 -20.11 6.15 -12.38
N ARG A 54 -18.96 5.84 -12.95
CA ARG A 54 -18.45 4.46 -13.10
C ARG A 54 -18.21 3.77 -11.76
N LEU A 55 -17.58 4.47 -10.82
CA LEU A 55 -17.34 3.97 -9.46
C LEU A 55 -18.64 3.63 -8.76
N ASP A 56 -19.61 4.54 -8.80
CA ASP A 56 -20.92 4.35 -8.16
C ASP A 56 -21.71 3.20 -8.83
N ALA A 57 -21.58 3.04 -10.15
CA ALA A 57 -22.20 1.95 -10.91
C ALA A 57 -21.56 0.59 -10.70
N SER A 58 -20.27 0.53 -10.37
CA SER A 58 -19.52 -0.72 -10.23
C SER A 58 -19.95 -1.58 -9.03
N GLY A 59 -20.58 -0.97 -8.04
CA GLY A 59 -20.91 -1.62 -6.76
C GLY A 59 -19.67 -1.90 -5.88
N ILE A 60 -18.44 -1.58 -6.34
CA ILE A 60 -17.22 -1.73 -5.53
C ILE A 60 -17.09 -0.51 -4.62
N PRO A 61 -17.03 -0.70 -3.29
CA PRO A 61 -16.81 0.41 -2.35
C PRO A 61 -15.54 1.18 -2.71
N TRP A 62 -15.64 2.50 -2.70
CA TRP A 62 -14.48 3.35 -2.94
C TRP A 62 -14.35 4.46 -1.90
N LEU A 63 -13.13 4.82 -1.59
CA LEU A 63 -12.83 5.86 -0.62
C LEU A 63 -11.50 6.56 -0.95
N ARG A 64 -11.24 7.68 -0.29
CA ARG A 64 -10.00 8.44 -0.43
C ARG A 64 -9.27 8.50 0.92
N ARG A 65 -8.02 7.96 0.93
CA ARG A 65 -7.17 8.02 2.12
C ARG A 65 -6.51 9.40 2.31
N ARG A 66 -6.03 9.65 3.51
CA ARG A 66 -5.27 10.88 3.84
C ARG A 66 -3.79 10.83 3.44
N ALA A 67 -3.27 9.68 3.09
CA ALA A 67 -1.91 9.50 2.61
C ALA A 67 -1.81 9.74 1.10
N GLY A 68 -0.64 10.17 0.65
CA GLY A 68 -0.33 10.29 -0.78
C GLY A 68 -0.21 8.95 -1.50
N GLY A 69 0.29 8.98 -2.73
CA GLY A 69 0.44 7.82 -3.61
C GLY A 69 -0.75 7.60 -4.53
N GLY A 70 -0.64 6.59 -5.41
CA GLY A 70 -1.67 6.20 -6.36
C GLY A 70 -2.81 5.39 -5.75
N THR A 71 -3.72 4.95 -6.62
CA THR A 71 -4.86 4.09 -6.26
C THR A 71 -4.38 2.72 -5.79
N VAL A 72 -5.00 2.21 -4.74
CA VAL A 72 -4.84 0.84 -4.25
C VAL A 72 -6.13 0.06 -4.50
N TYR A 73 -5.99 -1.16 -5.01
CA TYR A 73 -7.07 -2.12 -5.09
C TYR A 73 -6.94 -3.10 -3.93
N ALA A 74 -7.68 -2.82 -2.86
CA ALA A 74 -7.71 -3.66 -1.67
C ALA A 74 -8.72 -4.79 -1.85
N GLY A 75 -8.45 -5.93 -1.22
CA GLY A 75 -9.31 -7.11 -1.27
C GLY A 75 -8.68 -8.28 -0.51
N PRO A 76 -9.24 -9.49 -0.56
CA PRO A 76 -8.74 -10.66 0.17
C PRO A 76 -7.25 -10.99 -0.11
N TRP A 77 -6.75 -10.56 -1.25
CA TRP A 77 -5.35 -10.67 -1.66
C TRP A 77 -4.39 -9.70 -0.99
N LEU A 78 -4.88 -8.75 -0.19
CA LEU A 78 -4.08 -7.70 0.44
C LEU A 78 -4.20 -7.71 1.97
N LEU A 79 -3.07 -7.69 2.65
CA LEU A 79 -3.00 -7.44 4.09
C LEU A 79 -2.65 -5.97 4.33
N GLY A 80 -3.55 -5.23 4.96
CA GLY A 80 -3.29 -3.86 5.42
C GLY A 80 -2.73 -3.85 6.83
N VAL A 81 -1.64 -3.11 7.06
CA VAL A 81 -1.14 -2.87 8.42
C VAL A 81 -0.83 -1.40 8.62
N SER A 82 -1.52 -0.79 9.56
CA SER A 82 -1.34 0.61 9.93
C SER A 82 -0.70 0.73 11.30
N VAL A 83 0.41 1.46 11.40
CA VAL A 83 1.15 1.67 12.66
C VAL A 83 1.17 3.16 12.99
N ILE A 84 0.69 3.52 14.19
CA ILE A 84 0.74 4.88 14.71
C ILE A 84 1.82 4.96 15.77
N LEU A 85 2.83 5.78 15.53
CA LEU A 85 3.93 6.09 16.43
C LEU A 85 3.63 7.41 17.14
N PRO A 86 3.59 7.46 18.49
CA PRO A 86 3.43 8.70 19.22
C PRO A 86 4.65 9.62 19.04
N ALA A 87 4.51 10.92 19.27
CA ALA A 87 5.60 11.88 19.17
C ALA A 87 6.80 11.56 20.07
N SER A 88 6.59 10.81 21.16
CA SER A 88 7.66 10.34 22.06
C SER A 88 8.43 9.12 21.52
N HIS A 89 7.97 8.51 20.44
CA HIS A 89 8.65 7.34 19.85
C HIS A 89 9.89 7.80 19.05
N PRO A 90 11.07 7.18 19.23
CA PRO A 90 12.29 7.59 18.52
C PRO A 90 12.13 7.69 17.00
N GLN A 91 11.40 6.77 16.41
CA GLN A 91 11.17 6.74 14.95
C GLN A 91 10.22 7.84 14.44
N HIS A 92 9.48 8.52 15.34
CA HIS A 92 8.66 9.67 14.95
C HIS A 92 9.52 10.84 14.44
N ALA A 93 10.72 11.02 14.97
CA ALA A 93 11.64 12.08 14.59
C ALA A 93 12.40 11.83 13.26
N LEU A 94 12.37 10.62 12.73
CA LEU A 94 13.05 10.28 11.49
C LEU A 94 12.53 11.11 10.31
N GLU A 95 13.45 11.47 9.42
CA GLU A 95 13.08 12.00 8.10
C GLU A 95 12.21 10.99 7.32
N PRO A 96 11.32 11.45 6.43
CA PRO A 96 10.36 10.57 5.76
C PRO A 96 10.98 9.34 5.10
N LEU A 97 12.08 9.51 4.36
CA LEU A 97 12.75 8.39 3.68
C LEU A 97 13.38 7.40 4.67
N ALA A 98 13.94 7.90 5.78
CA ALA A 98 14.50 7.04 6.83
C ALA A 98 13.40 6.26 7.55
N ALA A 99 12.23 6.87 7.75
CA ALA A 99 11.07 6.20 8.35
C ALA A 99 10.52 5.09 7.43
N TYR A 100 10.43 5.33 6.12
CA TYR A 100 10.06 4.32 5.14
C TYR A 100 11.05 3.14 5.15
N ARG A 101 12.36 3.43 5.11
CA ARG A 101 13.39 2.40 5.14
C ARG A 101 13.32 1.56 6.41
N TRP A 102 13.25 2.20 7.58
CA TRP A 102 13.09 1.50 8.85
C TRP A 102 11.87 0.57 8.87
N PHE A 103 10.74 1.05 8.38
CA PHE A 103 9.52 0.26 8.35
C PHE A 103 9.60 -0.91 7.36
N GLY A 104 10.23 -0.70 6.20
CA GLY A 104 10.51 -1.75 5.23
C GLY A 104 11.46 -2.82 5.77
N GLU A 105 12.53 -2.43 6.51
CA GLU A 105 13.46 -3.35 7.17
C GLU A 105 12.75 -4.25 8.21
N LEU A 106 11.78 -3.70 8.95
CA LEU A 106 10.95 -4.50 9.85
C LEU A 106 10.13 -5.56 9.10
N TRP A 107 9.50 -5.16 8.00
CA TRP A 107 8.74 -6.08 7.16
C TRP A 107 9.61 -7.13 6.49
N GLN A 108 10.77 -6.73 5.97
CA GLN A 108 11.75 -7.66 5.38
C GLN A 108 12.18 -8.71 6.40
N THR A 109 12.48 -8.29 7.63
CA THR A 109 12.84 -9.20 8.73
C THR A 109 11.70 -10.16 9.07
N ALA A 110 10.47 -9.64 9.14
CA ALA A 110 9.29 -10.46 9.42
C ALA A 110 9.06 -11.51 8.33
N LEU A 111 9.13 -11.13 7.05
CA LEU A 111 8.98 -12.07 5.93
C LEU A 111 10.11 -13.11 5.90
N ALA A 112 11.34 -12.70 6.16
CA ALA A 112 12.48 -13.62 6.24
C ALA A 112 12.31 -14.67 7.34
N SER A 113 11.71 -14.31 8.50
CA SER A 113 11.40 -15.27 9.57
C SER A 113 10.33 -16.30 9.18
N LEU A 114 9.56 -16.02 8.15
CA LEU A 114 8.58 -16.93 7.55
C LEU A 114 9.13 -17.70 6.33
N GLY A 115 10.42 -17.56 6.03
CA GLY A 115 11.05 -18.20 4.87
C GLY A 115 10.78 -17.48 3.54
N CYS A 116 10.20 -16.27 3.56
CA CYS A 116 9.86 -15.52 2.36
C CYS A 116 10.95 -14.47 2.08
N GLY A 117 11.76 -14.71 1.05
CA GLY A 117 12.84 -13.79 0.64
C GLY A 117 12.29 -12.55 -0.06
N SER A 118 12.76 -11.38 0.36
CA SER A 118 12.41 -10.09 -0.26
C SER A 118 13.57 -9.11 -0.20
N CYS A 119 13.55 -8.06 -1.02
CA CYS A 119 14.56 -7.00 -1.00
C CYS A 119 13.92 -5.62 -0.82
N LEU A 120 14.73 -4.70 -0.28
CA LEU A 120 14.44 -3.26 -0.28
C LEU A 120 15.01 -2.67 -1.58
N PRO A 121 14.19 -2.05 -2.44
CA PRO A 121 14.66 -1.46 -3.68
C PRO A 121 15.70 -0.36 -3.42
N ASP A 122 16.79 -0.40 -4.16
CA ASP A 122 17.74 0.69 -4.22
C ASP A 122 17.29 1.83 -5.16
N GLY A 123 18.10 2.88 -5.25
CA GLY A 123 17.76 4.04 -6.08
C GLY A 123 17.71 3.74 -7.58
N GLU A 124 18.47 2.74 -8.06
CA GLU A 124 18.48 2.34 -9.48
C GLU A 124 17.21 1.55 -9.81
N MET A 125 16.82 0.57 -8.98
CA MET A 125 15.58 -0.19 -9.10
C MET A 125 14.38 0.74 -9.10
N ILE A 126 14.33 1.72 -8.18
CA ILE A 126 13.24 2.71 -8.11
C ILE A 126 13.17 3.54 -9.39
N ARG A 127 14.31 4.02 -9.91
CA ARG A 127 14.32 4.79 -11.15
C ARG A 127 13.90 3.96 -12.37
N ALA A 128 14.36 2.72 -12.47
CA ALA A 128 13.98 1.80 -13.53
C ALA A 128 12.48 1.51 -13.52
N SER A 129 11.93 1.20 -12.36
CA SER A 129 10.50 0.96 -12.14
C SER A 129 9.64 2.17 -12.51
N ARG A 130 10.05 3.39 -12.12
CA ARG A 130 9.33 4.62 -12.47
C ARG A 130 9.35 4.91 -13.97
N ARG A 131 10.45 4.60 -14.68
CA ARG A 131 10.48 4.71 -16.14
C ARG A 131 9.50 3.74 -16.80
N ALA A 132 9.37 2.53 -16.28
CA ALA A 132 8.37 1.57 -16.75
C ALA A 132 6.94 2.06 -16.51
N ALA A 133 6.68 2.69 -15.37
CA ALA A 133 5.35 3.24 -15.03
C ALA A 133 4.90 4.41 -15.92
N GLN A 134 5.82 5.08 -16.63
CA GLN A 134 5.47 6.15 -17.59
C GLN A 134 4.58 5.67 -18.74
N TRP A 135 4.38 4.38 -18.89
CA TRP A 135 3.47 3.81 -19.89
C TRP A 135 1.98 3.87 -19.48
N GLY A 136 1.65 4.75 -18.55
CA GLY A 136 0.26 5.08 -18.20
C GLY A 136 -0.29 4.36 -16.95
N ILE A 137 0.56 3.70 -16.15
CA ILE A 137 0.18 3.02 -14.90
C ILE A 137 0.61 3.77 -13.62
N ASP A 138 1.10 5.00 -13.75
CA ASP A 138 1.53 5.87 -12.64
C ASP A 138 0.37 6.27 -11.69
N TRP A 139 -0.87 6.08 -12.14
CA TRP A 139 -2.07 6.27 -11.33
C TRP A 139 -2.21 5.21 -10.22
N ALA A 140 -1.62 4.02 -10.39
CA ALA A 140 -1.69 2.92 -9.43
C ALA A 140 -0.54 2.99 -8.43
N CYS A 141 -0.82 2.76 -7.14
CA CYS A 141 0.19 2.69 -6.09
C CYS A 141 1.19 1.54 -6.35
N TYR A 142 0.71 0.47 -6.98
CA TYR A 142 1.49 -0.70 -7.35
C TYR A 142 2.10 -0.62 -8.76
N GLY A 143 2.03 0.52 -9.43
CA GLY A 143 2.62 0.74 -10.76
C GLY A 143 4.13 0.97 -10.74
N ALA A 144 4.72 1.30 -9.60
CA ALA A 144 6.15 1.50 -9.45
C ALA A 144 6.65 1.21 -8.03
N LEU A 145 7.96 0.96 -7.91
CA LEU A 145 8.65 0.82 -6.62
C LEU A 145 8.92 2.18 -5.97
N GLY A 146 8.84 2.22 -4.64
CA GLY A 146 9.17 3.36 -3.81
C GLY A 146 10.20 3.02 -2.72
N HIS A 147 10.68 4.04 -2.02
CA HIS A 147 11.62 3.87 -0.92
C HIS A 147 10.98 3.09 0.24
N GLY A 148 11.70 2.10 0.77
CA GLY A 148 11.27 1.28 1.90
C GLY A 148 10.18 0.24 1.57
N GLU A 149 9.67 0.22 0.35
CA GLU A 149 8.75 -0.83 -0.11
C GLU A 149 9.49 -2.15 -0.30
N LEU A 150 8.78 -3.26 -0.43
CA LEU A 150 9.41 -4.56 -0.65
C LEU A 150 9.14 -5.07 -2.07
N ALA A 151 10.15 -5.73 -2.60
CA ALA A 151 10.11 -6.40 -3.89
C ALA A 151 10.68 -7.82 -3.81
N THR A 152 10.46 -8.63 -4.85
CA THR A 152 11.06 -9.95 -5.01
C THR A 152 12.57 -9.83 -5.23
N ASN A 153 13.32 -10.89 -4.90
CA ASN A 153 14.78 -11.01 -5.16
C ASN A 153 15.10 -11.48 -6.60
N GLU A 154 14.17 -11.31 -7.54
CA GLU A 154 14.32 -11.70 -8.93
C GLU A 154 15.16 -10.67 -9.73
N PRO A 155 15.76 -11.05 -10.87
CA PRO A 155 16.47 -10.11 -11.75
C PRO A 155 15.60 -8.95 -12.23
N THR A 156 14.29 -9.18 -12.41
CA THR A 156 13.28 -8.14 -12.64
C THR A 156 12.39 -8.08 -11.39
N PRO A 157 12.70 -7.19 -10.42
CA PRO A 157 12.00 -7.16 -9.15
C PRO A 157 10.54 -6.78 -9.31
N ARG A 158 9.64 -7.56 -8.71
CA ARG A 158 8.20 -7.29 -8.66
C ARG A 158 7.82 -6.80 -7.27
N LYS A 159 6.97 -5.79 -7.21
CA LYS A 159 6.49 -5.20 -5.95
C LYS A 159 5.61 -6.19 -5.19
N ILE A 160 5.90 -6.38 -3.90
CA ILE A 160 5.10 -7.21 -2.99
C ILE A 160 4.44 -6.39 -1.88
N MET A 161 4.98 -5.22 -1.58
CA MET A 161 4.43 -4.35 -0.54
C MET A 161 4.59 -2.88 -0.89
N GLY A 162 3.50 -2.12 -0.73
CA GLY A 162 3.50 -0.66 -0.79
C GLY A 162 3.46 -0.03 0.60
N ILE A 163 4.04 1.15 0.77
CA ILE A 163 4.01 1.92 2.02
C ILE A 163 3.53 3.35 1.77
N ALA A 164 2.73 3.87 2.69
CA ALA A 164 2.36 5.27 2.75
C ALA A 164 2.59 5.84 4.15
N GLN A 165 2.82 7.15 4.25
CA GLN A 165 3.03 7.82 5.53
C GLN A 165 2.13 9.05 5.67
N ILE A 166 1.63 9.26 6.89
CA ILE A 166 0.98 10.51 7.31
C ILE A 166 1.76 11.03 8.52
N ARG A 167 2.26 12.26 8.45
CA ARG A 167 3.00 12.89 9.54
C ARG A 167 2.25 14.09 10.07
N THR A 168 2.19 14.17 11.39
CA THR A 168 1.68 15.31 12.13
C THR A 168 2.67 15.66 13.25
N ARG A 169 2.45 16.78 13.94
CA ARG A 169 3.27 17.15 15.11
C ARG A 169 3.12 16.17 16.28
N VAL A 170 2.07 15.37 16.30
CA VAL A 170 1.69 14.53 17.46
C VAL A 170 1.83 13.03 17.21
N ALA A 171 1.91 12.62 15.94
CA ALA A 171 2.05 11.22 15.55
C ALA A 171 2.64 11.06 14.16
N SER A 172 3.34 9.95 13.90
CA SER A 172 3.64 9.42 12.57
C SER A 172 2.84 8.16 12.35
N THR A 173 2.14 8.09 11.22
CA THR A 173 1.38 6.91 10.82
C THR A 173 2.02 6.31 9.58
N LEU A 174 2.39 5.04 9.66
CA LEU A 174 2.89 4.25 8.54
C LEU A 174 1.83 3.22 8.17
N VAL A 175 1.49 3.14 6.90
CA VAL A 175 0.48 2.22 6.37
C VAL A 175 1.15 1.35 5.31
N ALA A 176 1.17 0.04 5.54
CA ALA A 176 1.65 -0.95 4.58
C ALA A 176 0.48 -1.71 3.97
N GLY A 177 0.57 -1.99 2.68
CA GLY A 177 -0.26 -2.97 1.99
C GLY A 177 0.65 -4.07 1.44
N LEU A 178 0.52 -5.29 1.98
CA LEU A 178 1.28 -6.47 1.56
C LEU A 178 0.40 -7.35 0.67
N ASN A 179 0.85 -7.61 -0.56
CA ASN A 179 0.17 -8.56 -1.43
C ASN A 179 0.37 -9.98 -0.88
N LEU A 180 -0.72 -10.62 -0.48
CA LEU A 180 -0.70 -12.03 -0.07
C LEU A 180 -0.66 -12.96 -1.29
N GLU A 181 -1.41 -12.60 -2.32
CA GLU A 181 -1.58 -13.35 -3.56
C GLU A 181 -1.47 -12.42 -4.77
N ALA A 182 -1.40 -12.99 -5.96
CA ALA A 182 -1.48 -12.24 -7.21
C ALA A 182 -2.84 -11.51 -7.31
N ILE A 183 -2.81 -10.27 -7.78
CA ILE A 183 -4.00 -9.42 -7.91
C ILE A 183 -4.50 -9.47 -9.34
N ASP A 184 -5.79 -9.74 -9.53
CA ASP A 184 -6.48 -9.48 -10.80
C ASP A 184 -6.81 -7.99 -10.90
N TRP A 185 -6.08 -7.27 -11.74
CA TRP A 185 -6.25 -5.84 -11.96
C TRP A 185 -7.33 -5.49 -12.99
N GLY A 186 -7.86 -6.48 -13.69
CA GLY A 186 -8.88 -6.28 -14.73
C GLY A 186 -10.09 -5.49 -14.25
N PRO A 187 -10.75 -5.91 -13.16
CA PRO A 187 -11.91 -5.19 -12.63
C PRO A 187 -11.61 -3.74 -12.23
N LEU A 188 -10.42 -3.48 -11.67
CA LEU A 188 -10.01 -2.11 -11.34
C LEU A 188 -9.83 -1.27 -12.61
N CYS A 189 -9.15 -1.79 -13.63
CA CYS A 189 -8.94 -1.10 -14.91
C CYS A 189 -10.27 -0.78 -15.58
N GLU A 190 -11.21 -1.71 -15.59
CA GLU A 190 -12.56 -1.53 -16.15
C GLU A 190 -13.30 -0.37 -15.46
N VAL A 191 -13.38 -0.38 -14.14
CA VAL A 191 -14.07 0.67 -13.36
C VAL A 191 -13.42 2.03 -13.56
N LEU A 192 -12.08 2.09 -13.58
CA LEU A 192 -11.34 3.33 -13.78
C LEU A 192 -11.30 3.79 -15.25
N GLY A 193 -11.84 3.01 -16.19
CA GLY A 193 -11.80 3.30 -17.62
C GLY A 193 -10.39 3.26 -18.18
N LYS A 194 -9.55 2.37 -17.67
CA LYS A 194 -8.17 2.16 -18.11
C LYS A 194 -8.13 1.02 -19.14
N PRO A 195 -7.19 1.08 -20.11
CA PRO A 195 -6.98 -0.03 -21.04
C PRO A 195 -6.68 -1.34 -20.31
N GLY A 196 -7.20 -2.48 -20.79
CA GLY A 196 -6.95 -3.79 -20.20
C GLY A 196 -5.47 -4.16 -20.12
N GLU A 197 -4.67 -3.73 -21.11
CA GLU A 197 -3.22 -3.89 -21.14
C GLU A 197 -2.51 -3.32 -19.90
N GLN A 198 -3.08 -2.30 -19.25
CA GLN A 198 -2.54 -1.76 -18.00
C GLN A 198 -2.73 -2.73 -16.84
N GLY A 199 -3.78 -3.56 -16.85
CA GLY A 199 -3.96 -4.65 -15.90
C GLY A 199 -2.87 -5.71 -16.03
N ASP A 200 -2.54 -6.12 -17.26
CA ASP A 200 -1.46 -7.06 -17.54
C ASP A 200 -0.09 -6.50 -17.12
N GLN A 201 0.15 -5.20 -17.39
CA GLN A 201 1.37 -4.51 -16.94
C GLN A 201 1.48 -4.50 -15.41
N LEU A 202 0.39 -4.19 -14.70
CA LEU A 202 0.36 -4.23 -13.24
C LEU A 202 0.62 -5.64 -12.72
N SER A 203 0.04 -6.68 -13.34
CA SER A 203 0.28 -8.07 -12.98
C SER A 203 1.74 -8.46 -13.14
N ALA A 204 2.39 -8.01 -14.22
CA ALA A 204 3.81 -8.26 -14.47
C ALA A 204 4.76 -7.57 -13.46
N LEU A 205 4.34 -6.45 -12.87
CA LEU A 205 5.13 -5.65 -11.93
C LEU A 205 4.90 -6.02 -10.46
N ASN A 206 3.96 -6.91 -10.18
CA ASN A 206 3.56 -7.25 -8.81
C ASN A 206 3.63 -8.76 -8.57
N ALA A 207 3.85 -9.14 -7.31
CA ALA A 207 3.82 -10.51 -6.85
C ALA A 207 3.13 -10.61 -5.50
N GLY A 208 2.57 -11.75 -5.18
CA GLY A 208 2.10 -12.09 -3.85
C GLY A 208 3.17 -12.78 -3.02
N VAL A 209 3.05 -12.72 -1.69
CA VAL A 209 3.94 -13.46 -0.77
C VAL A 209 3.81 -14.96 -0.98
N ALA A 210 2.63 -15.45 -1.35
CA ALA A 210 2.40 -16.87 -1.67
C ALA A 210 3.36 -17.36 -2.76
N ASP A 211 3.71 -16.52 -3.75
CA ASP A 211 4.65 -16.85 -4.82
C ASP A 211 6.09 -17.03 -4.31
N LEU A 212 6.43 -16.43 -3.16
CA LEU A 212 7.77 -16.42 -2.57
C LEU A 212 7.99 -17.55 -1.58
N CYS A 213 6.93 -17.95 -0.85
CA CYS A 213 7.01 -18.96 0.20
C CYS A 213 6.81 -20.39 -0.34
N ALA A 214 6.35 -20.55 -1.59
CA ALA A 214 6.11 -21.85 -2.24
C ALA A 214 7.37 -22.46 -2.86
N ARG A 215 8.53 -21.87 -2.68
CA ARG A 215 9.85 -22.35 -3.17
C ARG A 215 10.75 -22.65 -1.97
#